data_b9fbf09abe85d748be2c3cb1411b7fff
#
_entry.id   b9fbf09abe85d748be2c3cb1411b7fff
#
_cell.length_a   1.000
_cell.length_b   1.000
_cell.length_c   1.000
_cell.angle_alpha   90.00
_cell.angle_beta   90.00
_cell.angle_gamma   90.00
#
_symmetry.space_group_name_H-M   'P 1'
#
loop_
_entity.id
_entity.type
_entity.pdbx_description
1 polymer ?
#
loop_
_entity_poly.entity_id
_entity_poly.type
_entity_poly.pdbx_seq_one_letter_code
_entity_poly.pdbx_strand_id
1 'polypeptide(L)'
;MFMGEYEHQLDTKGRMIVPSKFRYDLNERFIITRGLDKCLFGYTLEEWQVIEEKMKTLPMTKKDARKFMRMFFSGAVEVELDKQGRINIPQNLRKYANLNKECTVIGVSNRIEIWDRETWNDFYYESEDSFEDIAEDLIDFDF
;
A
#
# COMPACT_ATOMS: atom_id res chain seq x y z
N MET A 1 6.60 12.51 -3.00
CA MET A 1 5.79 12.42 -1.76
C MET A 1 4.33 12.19 -2.12
N PHE A 2 3.71 11.20 -1.49
CA PHE A 2 2.33 10.83 -1.78
C PHE A 2 1.41 11.31 -0.67
N MET A 3 0.30 11.93 -1.06
CA MET A 3 -0.72 12.39 -0.12
C MET A 3 -2.09 12.42 -0.81
N GLY A 4 -3.13 12.37 -0.02
CA GLY A 4 -4.49 12.44 -0.51
C GLY A 4 -5.16 11.08 -0.63
N GLU A 5 -6.44 11.13 -0.95
CA GLU A 5 -7.31 9.97 -1.02
C GLU A 5 -8.08 10.03 -2.34
N TYR A 6 -8.08 8.93 -3.09
CA TYR A 6 -8.69 8.85 -4.42
C TYR A 6 -9.48 7.56 -4.56
N GLU A 7 -10.62 7.63 -5.24
CA GLU A 7 -11.47 6.48 -5.51
C GLU A 7 -11.27 6.02 -6.94
N HIS A 8 -11.04 4.72 -7.11
CA HIS A 8 -10.90 4.09 -8.42
C HIS A 8 -11.55 2.72 -8.43
N GLN A 9 -11.76 2.18 -9.61
CA GLN A 9 -12.41 0.88 -9.77
C GLN A 9 -11.43 -0.16 -10.28
N LEU A 10 -11.59 -1.38 -9.76
CA LEU A 10 -10.91 -2.57 -10.25
C LEU A 10 -11.81 -3.21 -11.31
N ASP A 11 -11.26 -3.46 -12.50
CA ASP A 11 -12.04 -4.12 -13.53
C ASP A 11 -12.05 -5.64 -13.36
N THR A 12 -12.82 -6.33 -14.19
CA THR A 12 -12.97 -7.78 -14.09
C THR A 12 -11.69 -8.56 -14.39
N LYS A 13 -10.71 -7.89 -15.01
CA LYS A 13 -9.40 -8.51 -15.33
C LYS A 13 -8.33 -8.18 -14.31
N GLY A 14 -8.70 -7.52 -13.22
CA GLY A 14 -7.76 -7.17 -12.15
C GLY A 14 -6.95 -5.91 -12.43
N ARG A 15 -7.40 -5.06 -13.34
CA ARG A 15 -6.71 -3.81 -13.67
C ARG A 15 -7.37 -2.65 -12.97
N MET A 16 -6.53 -1.71 -12.51
CA MET A 16 -7.00 -0.50 -11.83
C MET A 16 -6.20 0.70 -12.33
N ILE A 17 -6.91 1.80 -12.56
CA ILE A 17 -6.26 3.08 -12.88
C ILE A 17 -5.58 3.59 -11.62
N VAL A 18 -4.31 3.96 -11.74
CA VAL A 18 -3.57 4.62 -10.66
C VAL A 18 -3.93 6.10 -10.68
N PRO A 19 -4.20 6.72 -9.52
CA PRO A 19 -4.50 8.16 -9.49
C PRO A 19 -3.46 8.96 -10.24
N SER A 20 -3.92 9.87 -11.11
CA SER A 20 -3.02 10.67 -11.94
C SER A 20 -2.01 11.45 -11.11
N LYS A 21 -2.40 11.88 -9.91
CA LYS A 21 -1.52 12.60 -8.98
C LYS A 21 -0.32 11.78 -8.54
N PHE A 22 -0.43 10.46 -8.57
CA PHE A 22 0.65 9.57 -8.11
C PHE A 22 1.51 9.04 -9.25
N ARG A 23 0.98 9.04 -10.48
CA ARG A 23 1.67 8.40 -11.61
C ARG A 23 3.03 8.98 -11.92
N TYR A 24 3.17 10.30 -11.80
CA TYR A 24 4.44 10.95 -12.10
C TYR A 24 5.54 10.47 -11.13
N ASP A 25 5.25 10.45 -9.85
CA ASP A 25 6.24 10.06 -8.83
C ASP A 25 6.51 8.55 -8.83
N LEU A 26 5.50 7.74 -9.16
CA LEU A 26 5.66 6.29 -9.26
C LEU A 26 6.48 5.88 -10.49
N ASN A 27 6.52 6.71 -11.52
CA ASN A 27 7.10 6.40 -12.83
C ASN A 27 6.35 5.26 -13.53
N GLU A 28 6.93 4.68 -14.56
CA GLU A 28 6.30 3.62 -15.33
C GLU A 28 6.21 2.30 -14.57
N ARG A 29 7.12 2.08 -13.65
CA ARG A 29 7.22 0.83 -12.88
C ARG A 29 7.38 1.12 -11.42
N PHE A 30 6.71 0.32 -10.62
CA PHE A 30 6.81 0.41 -9.17
C PHE A 30 6.47 -0.95 -8.56
N ILE A 31 6.69 -1.09 -7.26
CA ILE A 31 6.49 -2.36 -6.56
C ILE A 31 5.21 -2.27 -5.74
N ILE A 32 4.37 -3.30 -5.83
CA ILE A 32 3.26 -3.48 -4.88
C ILE A 32 3.48 -4.77 -4.10
N THR A 33 3.01 -4.79 -2.86
CA THR A 33 3.12 -5.97 -2.00
C THR A 33 2.04 -5.92 -0.92
N ARG A 34 1.99 -6.98 -0.12
CA ARG A 34 1.10 -7.03 1.04
C ARG A 34 1.47 -5.92 2.02
N GLY A 35 0.50 -5.13 2.39
CA GLY A 35 0.66 -4.12 3.43
C GLY A 35 0.15 -4.61 4.76
N LEU A 36 -0.01 -3.69 5.69
CA LEU A 36 -0.58 -3.96 7.01
C LEU A 36 -2.03 -3.49 7.02
N ASP A 37 -2.85 -4.08 7.89
CA ASP A 37 -4.30 -3.80 7.98
C ASP A 37 -5.09 -4.23 6.73
N LYS A 38 -4.61 -5.28 6.05
CA LYS A 38 -5.29 -5.86 4.89
C LYS A 38 -5.40 -4.90 3.69
N CYS A 39 -4.36 -4.14 3.46
CA CYS A 39 -4.23 -3.32 2.25
C CYS A 39 -2.97 -3.72 1.49
N LEU A 40 -2.77 -3.12 0.33
CA LEU A 40 -1.53 -3.28 -0.44
C LEU A 40 -0.71 -2.01 -0.29
N PHE A 41 0.61 -2.17 -0.18
CA PHE A 41 1.55 -1.04 -0.23
C PHE A 41 2.13 -0.95 -1.62
N GLY A 42 2.32 0.29 -2.10
CA GLY A 42 3.01 0.56 -3.36
C GLY A 42 4.18 1.49 -3.13
N TYR A 43 5.33 1.13 -3.64
CA TYR A 43 6.59 1.87 -3.48
C TYR A 43 7.21 2.17 -4.84
N THR A 44 7.84 3.34 -4.97
CA THR A 44 8.74 3.59 -6.10
C THR A 44 9.89 2.57 -6.04
N LEU A 45 10.55 2.36 -7.17
CA LEU A 45 11.72 1.45 -7.18
C LEU A 45 12.81 1.96 -6.21
N GLU A 46 12.99 3.26 -6.12
CA GLU A 46 13.96 3.86 -5.20
C GLU A 46 13.59 3.60 -3.74
N GLU A 47 12.35 3.85 -3.38
CA GLU A 47 11.88 3.62 -2.01
C GLU A 47 11.90 2.13 -1.65
N TRP A 48 11.62 1.27 -2.63
CA TRP A 48 11.71 -0.18 -2.42
C TRP A 48 13.12 -0.59 -1.99
N GLN A 49 14.15 0.00 -2.57
CA GLN A 49 15.54 -0.27 -2.17
C GLN A 49 15.79 0.13 -0.72
N VAL A 50 15.23 1.26 -0.29
CA VAL A 50 15.34 1.71 1.10
C VAL A 50 14.65 0.69 2.04
N ILE A 51 13.46 0.24 1.67
CA ILE A 51 12.70 -0.75 2.45
C ILE A 51 13.49 -2.07 2.52
N GLU A 52 14.02 -2.52 1.40
CA GLU A 52 14.81 -3.74 1.34
C GLU A 52 16.02 -3.69 2.28
N GLU A 53 16.74 -2.57 2.30
CA GLU A 53 17.87 -2.39 3.20
C GLU A 53 17.43 -2.43 4.68
N LYS A 54 16.31 -1.82 5.00
CA LYS A 54 15.76 -1.88 6.36
C LYS A 54 15.39 -3.31 6.76
N MET A 55 14.81 -4.06 5.83
CA MET A 55 14.41 -5.44 6.10
C MET A 55 15.60 -6.36 6.35
N LYS A 56 16.75 -6.07 5.76
CA LYS A 56 17.98 -6.84 5.98
C LYS A 56 18.46 -6.76 7.43
N THR A 57 18.04 -5.76 8.18
CA THR A 57 18.43 -5.61 9.59
C THR A 57 17.57 -6.44 10.54
N LEU A 58 16.50 -7.06 10.05
CA LEU A 58 15.63 -7.89 10.89
C LEU A 58 16.39 -9.15 11.34
N PRO A 59 16.19 -9.57 12.61
CA PRO A 59 16.90 -10.72 13.15
C PRO A 59 16.36 -12.02 12.57
N MET A 60 17.10 -12.63 11.66
CA MET A 60 16.69 -13.88 11.00
C MET A 60 16.56 -15.06 11.96
N THR A 61 17.09 -14.93 13.16
CA THR A 61 16.92 -15.95 14.21
C THR A 61 15.55 -15.93 14.85
N LYS A 62 14.79 -14.84 14.67
CA LYS A 62 13.43 -14.70 15.22
C LYS A 62 12.41 -15.25 14.23
N LYS A 63 11.54 -16.11 14.74
CA LYS A 63 10.48 -16.73 13.93
C LYS A 63 9.55 -15.71 13.29
N ASP A 64 9.16 -14.70 14.05
CA ASP A 64 8.24 -13.66 13.55
C ASP A 64 8.89 -12.82 12.45
N ALA A 65 10.18 -12.51 12.59
CA ALA A 65 10.92 -11.78 11.55
C ALA A 65 10.95 -12.58 10.24
N ARG A 66 11.23 -13.89 10.33
CA ARG A 66 11.22 -14.76 9.15
C ARG A 66 9.85 -14.83 8.51
N LYS A 67 8.80 -14.95 9.31
CA LYS A 67 7.42 -15.01 8.82
C LYS A 67 7.05 -13.71 8.11
N PHE A 68 7.35 -12.59 8.71
CA PHE A 68 7.09 -11.27 8.12
C PHE A 68 7.81 -11.13 6.78
N MET A 69 9.11 -11.41 6.73
CA MET A 69 9.88 -11.29 5.49
C MET A 69 9.32 -12.18 4.37
N ARG A 70 8.95 -13.41 4.72
CA ARG A 70 8.38 -14.34 3.73
C ARG A 70 7.07 -13.80 3.15
N MET A 71 6.20 -13.28 3.99
CA MET A 71 4.92 -12.73 3.54
C MET A 71 5.10 -11.44 2.74
N PHE A 72 6.02 -10.59 3.17
CA PHE A 72 6.23 -9.30 2.53
C PHE A 72 6.89 -9.47 1.15
N PHE A 73 7.99 -10.19 1.08
CA PHE A 73 8.74 -10.34 -0.17
C PHE A 73 8.07 -11.30 -1.15
N SER A 74 7.43 -12.37 -0.68
CA SER A 74 6.75 -13.30 -1.58
C SER A 74 5.54 -12.66 -2.27
N GLY A 75 4.97 -11.64 -1.67
CA GLY A 75 3.86 -10.89 -2.27
C GLY A 75 4.30 -9.77 -3.20
N ALA A 76 5.59 -9.39 -3.16
CA ALA A 76 6.07 -8.26 -3.92
C ALA A 76 6.11 -8.56 -5.42
N VAL A 77 5.64 -7.61 -6.21
CA VAL A 77 5.65 -7.72 -7.66
C VAL A 77 5.90 -6.33 -8.26
N GLU A 78 6.74 -6.29 -9.30
CA GLU A 78 6.93 -5.08 -10.07
C GLU A 78 5.76 -4.97 -11.05
N VAL A 79 5.04 -3.86 -10.99
CA VAL A 79 3.93 -3.58 -11.90
C VAL A 79 4.33 -2.46 -12.85
N GLU A 80 3.75 -2.49 -14.04
CA GLU A 80 4.01 -1.50 -15.08
C GLU A 80 2.71 -0.80 -15.45
N LEU A 81 2.76 0.53 -15.53
CA LEU A 81 1.62 1.33 -15.98
C LEU A 81 1.44 1.12 -17.48
N ASP A 82 0.22 0.80 -17.88
CA ASP A 82 -0.12 0.75 -19.31
C ASP A 82 -0.38 2.16 -19.84
N LYS A 83 -0.71 2.25 -21.13
CA LYS A 83 -0.94 3.55 -21.79
C LYS A 83 -2.13 4.32 -21.20
N GLN A 84 -3.03 3.62 -20.53
CA GLN A 84 -4.21 4.22 -19.91
C GLN A 84 -3.98 4.53 -18.43
N GLY A 85 -2.76 4.32 -17.92
CA GLY A 85 -2.43 4.56 -16.53
C GLY A 85 -2.93 3.48 -15.58
N ARG A 86 -3.12 2.25 -16.07
CA ARG A 86 -3.59 1.12 -15.27
C ARG A 86 -2.45 0.19 -14.91
N ILE A 87 -2.60 -0.47 -13.79
CA ILE A 87 -1.74 -1.60 -13.40
C ILE A 87 -2.61 -2.85 -13.32
N ASN A 88 -1.98 -3.99 -13.46
CA ASN A 88 -2.62 -5.28 -13.22
C ASN A 88 -2.22 -5.77 -11.82
N ILE A 89 -3.20 -5.93 -10.95
CA ILE A 89 -2.97 -6.40 -9.58
C ILE A 89 -3.14 -7.92 -9.57
N PRO A 90 -2.09 -8.69 -9.24
CA PRO A 90 -2.20 -10.16 -9.22
C PRO A 90 -3.29 -10.66 -8.28
N GLN A 91 -3.86 -11.80 -8.64
CA GLN A 91 -4.99 -12.38 -7.91
C GLN A 91 -4.68 -12.61 -6.43
N ASN A 92 -3.47 -13.10 -6.10
CA ASN A 92 -3.09 -13.34 -4.71
C ASN A 92 -3.11 -12.07 -3.87
N LEU A 93 -2.73 -10.92 -4.46
CA LEU A 93 -2.77 -9.65 -3.76
C LEU A 93 -4.20 -9.12 -3.66
N ARG A 94 -5.00 -9.25 -4.72
CA ARG A 94 -6.42 -8.89 -4.65
C ARG A 94 -7.13 -9.65 -3.55
N LYS A 95 -6.83 -10.95 -3.44
CA LYS A 95 -7.41 -11.81 -2.41
C LYS A 95 -6.96 -11.38 -1.01
N TYR A 96 -5.66 -11.13 -0.84
CA TYR A 96 -5.12 -10.70 0.45
C TYR A 96 -5.81 -9.45 0.97
N ALA A 97 -5.97 -8.45 0.13
CA ALA A 97 -6.58 -7.17 0.50
C ALA A 97 -8.10 -7.16 0.31
N ASN A 98 -8.69 -8.29 -0.06
CA ASN A 98 -10.14 -8.43 -0.28
C ASN A 98 -10.67 -7.35 -1.23
N LEU A 99 -9.92 -7.04 -2.30
CA LEU A 99 -10.30 -6.00 -3.23
C LEU A 99 -11.51 -6.42 -4.06
N ASN A 100 -12.53 -5.59 -4.03
CA ASN A 100 -13.72 -5.72 -4.85
C ASN A 100 -13.69 -4.64 -5.94
N LYS A 101 -14.81 -4.38 -6.57
CA LYS A 101 -14.88 -3.41 -7.67
C LYS A 101 -14.45 -2.01 -7.24
N GLU A 102 -14.93 -1.56 -6.08
CA GLU A 102 -14.68 -0.21 -5.59
C GLU A 102 -13.45 -0.20 -4.68
N CYS A 103 -12.46 0.60 -5.04
CA CYS A 103 -11.20 0.69 -4.31
C CYS A 103 -10.91 2.12 -3.90
N THR A 104 -10.08 2.27 -2.88
CA THR A 104 -9.56 3.56 -2.44
C THR A 104 -8.04 3.49 -2.47
N VAL A 105 -7.40 4.50 -3.04
CA VAL A 105 -5.95 4.61 -3.09
C VAL A 105 -5.55 5.86 -2.33
N ILE A 106 -4.71 5.69 -1.33
CA ILE A 106 -4.26 6.81 -0.50
C ILE A 106 -2.75 6.99 -0.59
N GLY A 107 -2.31 8.22 -0.36
CA GLY A 107 -0.89 8.53 -0.24
C GLY A 107 -0.50 8.62 1.22
N VAL A 108 0.60 7.94 1.58
CA VAL A 108 1.11 7.92 2.96
C VAL A 108 2.60 8.24 2.91
N SER A 109 2.94 9.46 2.50
CA SER A 109 4.30 9.98 2.42
C SER A 109 5.20 9.25 1.43
N ASN A 110 5.84 8.16 1.84
CA ASN A 110 6.79 7.42 1.02
C ASN A 110 6.18 6.22 0.30
N ARG A 111 4.87 6.04 0.42
CA ARG A 111 4.18 4.92 -0.22
C ARG A 111 2.75 5.29 -0.57
N ILE A 112 2.17 4.52 -1.47
CA ILE A 112 0.71 4.51 -1.65
C ILE A 112 0.15 3.27 -1.00
N GLU A 113 -1.14 3.31 -0.66
CA GLU A 113 -1.86 2.15 -0.16
C GLU A 113 -3.10 1.94 -1.02
N ILE A 114 -3.37 0.69 -1.35
CA ILE A 114 -4.56 0.30 -2.13
C ILE A 114 -5.47 -0.50 -1.21
N TRP A 115 -6.67 -0.01 -1.03
CA TRP A 115 -7.65 -0.58 -0.12
C TRP A 115 -8.92 -0.94 -0.86
N ASP A 116 -9.61 -1.96 -0.40
CA ASP A 116 -11.03 -2.14 -0.70
C ASP A 116 -11.79 -0.97 -0.06
N ARG A 117 -12.73 -0.36 -0.80
CA ARG A 117 -13.40 0.85 -0.31
C ARG A 117 -14.16 0.64 1.00
N GLU A 118 -14.88 -0.48 1.12
CA GLU A 118 -15.62 -0.78 2.34
C GLU A 118 -14.69 -0.93 3.54
N THR A 119 -13.60 -1.67 3.37
CA THR A 119 -12.58 -1.84 4.41
C THR A 119 -11.96 -0.50 4.80
N TRP A 120 -11.65 0.34 3.80
CA TRP A 120 -11.12 1.68 4.05
C TRP A 120 -12.11 2.55 4.82
N ASN A 121 -13.38 2.53 4.42
CA ASN A 121 -14.39 3.33 5.09
C ASN A 121 -14.57 2.91 6.56
N ASP A 122 -14.57 1.62 6.84
CA ASP A 122 -14.66 1.11 8.22
C ASP A 122 -13.46 1.58 9.05
N PHE A 123 -12.27 1.47 8.48
CA PHE A 123 -11.04 1.95 9.11
C PHE A 123 -11.07 3.46 9.33
N TYR A 124 -11.51 4.20 8.31
CA TYR A 124 -11.54 5.65 8.35
C TYR A 124 -12.47 6.16 9.45
N TYR A 125 -13.70 5.65 9.51
CA TYR A 125 -14.67 6.11 10.50
C TYR A 125 -14.23 5.79 11.92
N GLU A 126 -13.64 4.63 12.13
CA GLU A 126 -13.07 4.25 13.42
C GLU A 126 -11.92 5.17 13.82
N SER A 127 -11.04 5.46 12.87
CA SER A 127 -9.83 6.27 13.12
C SER A 127 -10.12 7.76 13.25
N GLU A 128 -11.12 8.27 12.54
CA GLU A 128 -11.46 9.69 12.57
C GLU A 128 -11.87 10.13 13.97
N ASP A 129 -12.69 9.32 14.65
CA ASP A 129 -13.15 9.63 16.01
C ASP A 129 -12.02 9.61 17.03
N SER A 130 -10.98 8.83 16.80
CA SER A 130 -9.84 8.68 17.73
C SER A 130 -8.57 9.38 17.28
N PHE A 131 -8.62 10.14 16.18
CA PHE A 131 -7.44 10.72 15.55
C PHE A 131 -6.64 11.60 16.51
N GLU A 132 -7.30 12.48 17.23
CA GLU A 132 -6.62 13.39 18.18
C GLU A 132 -6.05 12.60 19.38
N ASP A 133 -6.79 11.64 19.89
CA ASP A 133 -6.33 10.81 21.01
C ASP A 133 -5.12 9.98 20.61
N ILE A 134 -5.12 9.44 19.39
CA ILE A 134 -3.97 8.70 18.86
C ILE A 134 -2.75 9.60 18.79
N ALA A 135 -2.91 10.84 18.31
CA ALA A 135 -1.83 11.80 18.20
C ALA A 135 -1.22 12.11 19.57
N GLU A 136 -2.05 12.26 20.61
CA GLU A 136 -1.59 12.51 21.97
C GLU A 136 -0.82 11.32 22.56
N ASP A 137 -1.18 10.10 22.15
CA ASP A 137 -0.50 8.88 22.61
C ASP A 137 0.86 8.66 21.94
N LEU A 138 1.14 9.38 20.85
CA LEU A 138 2.43 9.30 20.17
C LEU A 138 3.41 10.24 20.89
N ILE A 139 4.03 9.74 21.93
CA ILE A 139 4.98 10.49 22.77
C ILE A 139 6.12 11.02 21.89
N ASP A 140 6.53 12.26 22.15
CA ASP A 140 7.61 12.98 21.46
C ASP A 140 7.26 13.37 20.01
N PHE A 141 6.00 13.23 19.61
CA PHE A 141 5.56 13.71 18.32
C PHE A 141 5.16 15.18 18.47
N ASP A 142 5.92 16.06 17.82
CA ASP A 142 5.74 17.51 17.93
C ASP A 142 5.45 18.08 16.55
N PHE A 143 4.23 18.60 16.36
CA PHE A 143 3.94 19.36 15.15
C PHE A 143 3.13 20.61 15.37
#